data_0d73fa6b85eae088756a45a1e6ee2df0
#
_entry.id   0d73fa6b85eae088756a45a1e6ee2df0
#
_cell.length_a   1.000
_cell.length_b   1.000
_cell.length_c   1.000
_cell.angle_alpha   90.00
_cell.angle_beta   90.00
_cell.angle_gamma   90.00
#
_symmetry.space_group_name_H-M   'P 1'
#
loop_
_entity.id
_entity.type
_entity.pdbx_description
1 polymer ?
#
loop_
_entity_poly.entity_id
_entity_poly.type
_entity_poly.pdbx_seq_one_letter_code
_entity_poly.pdbx_strand_id
1 'polypeptide(L)'
;MAPSSANHTASSTTSDLWKAITLSSSTIAAEVTFRTAAAEDAIKAIAAEVPEMLLGAGTVITDEQADRALAAGCTFLVSPGFIPELTKYVIDKGGLMIPGTSTLGEMEQALRMGLEVLKFFPAEANGGVGFLKNCAGPHKNLKWMCTGGISAKNVNEYLGFNQITAVGGTWMFKGKDGSDLIKTENWDEITRLCREAVNTMLGFEVRHVGMNCATREEAAETAQLFSKMFGFPYKPGNSSDFSGIGIECNHYPKLGKLGHIAIGTNSVERAIYQLEAMGVEFNYDEYVARDKKNPDVIKAIYLKEEFSGFAVHLVQK
;
A
#
# COMPACT_ATOMS: atom_id res chain seq x y z
N MET A 1 -0.51 23.84 -45.49
CA MET A 1 0.04 22.70 -44.72
C MET A 1 -0.67 22.69 -43.41
N ALA A 2 -1.51 21.70 -43.17
CA ALA A 2 -2.24 21.56 -41.91
C ALA A 2 -1.30 21.05 -40.77
N PRO A 3 -1.44 21.51 -39.53
CA PRO A 3 -0.63 20.98 -38.43
C PRO A 3 -1.12 19.56 -38.07
N SER A 4 -0.16 18.69 -37.86
CA SER A 4 -0.32 17.26 -37.66
C SER A 4 -1.20 16.92 -36.42
N SER A 5 -2.14 16.01 -36.62
CA SER A 5 -3.06 15.43 -35.63
C SER A 5 -2.42 14.55 -34.54
N ALA A 6 -1.08 14.60 -34.38
CA ALA A 6 -0.36 13.73 -33.47
C ALA A 6 -0.34 14.22 -32.00
N ASN A 7 -0.64 15.49 -31.71
CA ASN A 7 -0.59 16.05 -30.38
C ASN A 7 -1.89 15.88 -29.58
N HIS A 8 -3.03 15.62 -30.23
CA HIS A 8 -4.29 15.43 -29.48
C HIS A 8 -4.48 14.00 -28.96
N THR A 9 -3.89 13.00 -29.62
CA THR A 9 -4.02 11.59 -29.16
C THR A 9 -3.17 11.27 -27.94
N ALA A 10 -1.98 11.86 -27.82
CA ALA A 10 -1.11 11.60 -26.67
C ALA A 10 -1.67 12.17 -25.35
N SER A 11 -2.35 13.31 -25.37
CA SER A 11 -2.95 13.93 -24.18
C SER A 11 -4.18 13.16 -23.67
N SER A 12 -5.09 12.73 -24.57
CA SER A 12 -6.28 11.96 -24.18
C SER A 12 -5.92 10.59 -23.62
N THR A 13 -5.00 9.88 -24.24
CA THR A 13 -4.54 8.55 -23.81
C THR A 13 -3.88 8.59 -22.43
N THR A 14 -3.10 9.64 -22.13
CA THR A 14 -2.48 9.83 -20.82
C THR A 14 -3.53 10.07 -19.74
N SER A 15 -4.51 10.95 -20.02
CA SER A 15 -5.62 11.24 -19.13
C SER A 15 -6.44 9.98 -18.78
N ASP A 16 -6.80 9.20 -19.80
CA ASP A 16 -7.59 7.98 -19.62
C ASP A 16 -6.85 6.90 -18.81
N LEU A 17 -5.53 6.77 -18.98
CA LEU A 17 -4.69 5.89 -18.17
C LEU A 17 -4.77 6.26 -16.69
N TRP A 18 -4.59 7.54 -16.37
CA TRP A 18 -4.57 7.97 -14.97
C TRP A 18 -5.94 7.94 -14.33
N LYS A 19 -7.00 8.24 -15.07
CA LYS A 19 -8.38 8.02 -14.63
C LYS A 19 -8.65 6.53 -14.31
N ALA A 20 -8.17 5.62 -15.17
CA ALA A 20 -8.29 4.18 -14.92
C ALA A 20 -7.57 3.75 -13.63
N ILE A 21 -6.38 4.27 -13.39
CA ILE A 21 -5.61 4.01 -12.16
C ILE A 21 -6.32 4.60 -10.92
N THR A 22 -6.85 5.82 -11.01
CA THR A 22 -7.55 6.51 -9.91
C THR A 22 -8.90 5.89 -9.61
N LEU A 23 -9.67 5.50 -10.63
CA LEU A 23 -10.95 4.79 -10.47
C LEU A 23 -10.81 3.46 -9.73
N SER A 24 -9.58 2.93 -9.61
CA SER A 24 -9.31 1.76 -8.77
C SER A 24 -9.39 2.07 -7.27
N SER A 25 -9.53 3.34 -6.86
CA SER A 25 -9.49 3.85 -5.47
C SER A 25 -8.22 3.42 -4.72
N SER A 26 -7.12 3.16 -5.43
CA SER A 26 -6.11 2.23 -4.92
C SER A 26 -4.70 2.77 -5.02
N THR A 27 -4.43 3.66 -5.95
CA THR A 27 -3.08 4.15 -6.21
C THR A 27 -2.94 5.56 -5.68
N ILE A 28 -2.19 5.68 -4.60
CA ILE A 28 -1.96 6.94 -3.88
C ILE A 28 -0.84 7.73 -4.55
N ALA A 29 0.11 7.05 -5.19
CA ALA A 29 1.28 7.64 -5.79
C ALA A 29 1.55 7.11 -7.20
N ALA A 30 2.03 7.98 -8.06
CA ALA A 30 2.52 7.65 -9.40
C ALA A 30 3.93 8.19 -9.61
N GLU A 31 4.82 7.36 -10.15
CA GLU A 31 6.17 7.75 -10.59
C GLU A 31 6.20 7.75 -12.12
N VAL A 32 6.22 8.93 -12.74
CA VAL A 32 6.35 9.11 -14.20
C VAL A 32 7.84 9.19 -14.57
N THR A 33 8.31 8.25 -15.37
CA THR A 33 9.75 8.19 -15.67
C THR A 33 10.15 9.18 -16.80
N PHE A 34 11.20 9.96 -16.57
CA PHE A 34 11.82 10.89 -17.54
C PHE A 34 12.65 10.16 -18.60
N ARG A 35 12.05 9.18 -19.27
CA ARG A 35 12.69 8.40 -20.35
C ARG A 35 12.26 8.82 -21.75
N THR A 36 11.20 9.61 -21.85
CA THR A 36 10.65 10.10 -23.12
C THR A 36 10.36 11.59 -23.04
N ALA A 37 10.25 12.24 -24.19
CA ALA A 37 9.88 13.66 -24.28
C ALA A 37 8.47 13.95 -23.72
N ALA A 38 7.58 12.95 -23.68
CA ALA A 38 6.21 13.10 -23.19
C ALA A 38 6.10 13.10 -21.64
N ALA A 39 7.18 12.86 -20.90
CA ALA A 39 7.11 12.72 -19.44
C ALA A 39 6.58 13.98 -18.76
N GLU A 40 7.08 15.16 -19.15
CA GLU A 40 6.66 16.44 -18.56
C GLU A 40 5.18 16.74 -18.84
N ASP A 41 4.72 16.52 -20.07
CA ASP A 41 3.31 16.74 -20.43
C ASP A 41 2.39 15.74 -19.71
N ALA A 42 2.83 14.50 -19.53
CA ALA A 42 2.12 13.50 -18.75
C ALA A 42 1.99 13.94 -17.27
N ILE A 43 3.07 14.43 -16.66
CA ILE A 43 3.05 14.94 -15.29
C ILE A 43 2.08 16.12 -15.15
N LYS A 44 2.13 17.10 -16.06
CA LYS A 44 1.22 18.25 -16.07
C LYS A 44 -0.24 17.82 -16.18
N ALA A 45 -0.54 16.85 -17.05
CA ALA A 45 -1.89 16.32 -17.22
C ALA A 45 -2.40 15.63 -15.94
N ILE A 46 -1.56 14.80 -15.29
CA ILE A 46 -1.92 14.13 -14.04
C ILE A 46 -2.14 15.16 -12.93
N ALA A 47 -1.22 16.12 -12.77
CA ALA A 47 -1.34 17.15 -11.74
C ALA A 47 -2.62 17.99 -11.90
N ALA A 48 -3.07 18.23 -13.13
CA ALA A 48 -4.30 18.97 -13.40
C ALA A 48 -5.58 18.14 -13.22
N GLU A 49 -5.58 16.86 -13.60
CA GLU A 49 -6.78 16.03 -13.66
C GLU A 49 -6.99 15.13 -12.44
N VAL A 50 -5.92 14.86 -11.68
CA VAL A 50 -5.91 13.98 -10.50
C VAL A 50 -5.09 14.65 -9.38
N PRO A 51 -5.53 15.81 -8.86
CA PRO A 51 -4.74 16.60 -7.90
C PRO A 51 -4.50 15.90 -6.56
N GLU A 52 -5.30 14.90 -6.22
CA GLU A 52 -5.13 14.08 -5.01
C GLU A 52 -3.99 13.03 -5.12
N MET A 53 -3.46 12.80 -6.32
CA MET A 53 -2.39 11.82 -6.51
C MET A 53 -1.04 12.37 -6.07
N LEU A 54 -0.32 11.64 -5.22
CA LEU A 54 1.07 11.93 -4.90
C LEU A 54 1.94 11.65 -6.13
N LEU A 55 2.36 12.70 -6.82
CA LEU A 55 3.00 12.61 -8.12
C LEU A 55 4.51 12.79 -8.03
N GLY A 56 5.25 11.83 -8.56
CA GLY A 56 6.71 11.84 -8.62
C GLY A 56 7.26 11.68 -10.03
N ALA A 57 8.48 12.15 -10.23
CA ALA A 57 9.25 11.90 -11.45
C ALA A 57 10.35 10.88 -11.20
N GLY A 58 10.38 9.82 -12.00
CA GLY A 58 11.41 8.78 -11.96
C GLY A 58 12.45 8.94 -13.06
N THR A 59 13.60 8.29 -12.86
CA THR A 59 14.74 8.36 -13.80
C THR A 59 15.26 9.80 -14.01
N VAL A 60 15.16 10.62 -12.94
CA VAL A 60 15.75 11.96 -12.92
C VAL A 60 17.25 11.79 -12.66
N ILE A 61 18.08 12.21 -13.64
CA ILE A 61 19.53 12.03 -13.64
C ILE A 61 20.32 13.33 -13.93
N THR A 62 19.60 14.44 -14.17
CA THR A 62 20.21 15.77 -14.37
C THR A 62 19.44 16.85 -13.63
N ASP A 63 20.12 17.96 -13.32
CA ASP A 63 19.52 19.13 -12.68
C ASP A 63 18.40 19.73 -13.53
N GLU A 64 18.56 19.74 -14.86
CA GLU A 64 17.53 20.21 -15.78
C GLU A 64 16.25 19.36 -15.70
N GLN A 65 16.39 18.02 -15.65
CA GLN A 65 15.23 17.14 -15.47
C GLN A 65 14.55 17.37 -14.13
N ALA A 66 15.34 17.61 -13.06
CA ALA A 66 14.78 17.92 -11.74
C ALA A 66 13.95 19.20 -11.77
N ASP A 67 14.48 20.28 -12.37
CA ASP A 67 13.77 21.55 -12.49
C ASP A 67 12.47 21.42 -13.29
N ARG A 68 12.51 20.73 -14.40
CA ARG A 68 11.34 20.50 -15.26
C ARG A 68 10.27 19.66 -14.55
N ALA A 69 10.68 18.61 -13.81
CA ALA A 69 9.78 17.76 -13.07
C ALA A 69 9.07 18.53 -11.94
N LEU A 70 9.83 19.31 -11.16
CA LEU A 70 9.26 20.15 -10.09
C LEU A 70 8.32 21.22 -10.65
N ALA A 71 8.71 21.90 -11.74
CA ALA A 71 7.87 22.88 -12.42
C ALA A 71 6.60 22.30 -13.02
N ALA A 72 6.63 21.03 -13.42
CA ALA A 72 5.46 20.30 -13.94
C ALA A 72 4.47 19.84 -12.86
N GLY A 73 4.84 19.91 -11.55
CA GLY A 73 3.95 19.57 -10.44
C GLY A 73 4.33 18.32 -9.64
N CYS A 74 5.53 17.76 -9.85
CA CYS A 74 6.00 16.64 -9.03
C CYS A 74 6.27 17.07 -7.59
N THR A 75 5.86 16.24 -6.64
CA THR A 75 6.11 16.42 -5.20
C THR A 75 7.36 15.71 -4.72
N PHE A 76 7.83 14.69 -5.45
CA PHE A 76 9.07 13.98 -5.18
C PHE A 76 9.78 13.56 -6.46
N LEU A 77 11.10 13.42 -6.38
CA LEU A 77 11.96 12.99 -7.49
C LEU A 77 12.68 11.69 -7.14
N VAL A 78 12.89 10.85 -8.13
CA VAL A 78 13.49 9.53 -7.97
C VAL A 78 14.59 9.35 -9.03
N SER A 79 15.79 9.00 -8.63
CA SER A 79 16.87 8.59 -9.55
C SER A 79 17.06 7.06 -9.55
N PRO A 80 17.60 6.49 -10.62
CA PRO A 80 17.89 5.06 -10.67
C PRO A 80 19.09 4.64 -9.81
N GLY A 81 20.02 5.55 -9.59
CA GLY A 81 21.21 5.38 -8.76
C GLY A 81 21.44 6.60 -7.87
N PHE A 82 22.38 6.49 -6.95
CA PHE A 82 22.75 7.58 -6.06
C PHE A 82 23.73 8.54 -6.77
N ILE A 83 23.28 9.77 -7.00
CA ILE A 83 24.05 10.87 -7.59
C ILE A 83 24.11 11.98 -6.53
N PRO A 84 25.20 12.08 -5.75
CA PRO A 84 25.28 13.00 -4.61
C PRO A 84 25.06 14.47 -5.01
N GLU A 85 25.63 14.90 -6.14
CA GLU A 85 25.54 16.27 -6.62
C GLU A 85 24.08 16.63 -6.97
N LEU A 86 23.39 15.78 -7.73
CA LEU A 86 21.96 15.97 -8.06
C LEU A 86 21.09 15.90 -6.80
N THR A 87 21.39 14.95 -5.90
CA THR A 87 20.66 14.83 -4.63
C THR A 87 20.76 16.12 -3.83
N LYS A 88 21.97 16.66 -3.70
CA LYS A 88 22.19 17.93 -3.03
C LYS A 88 21.48 19.10 -3.72
N TYR A 89 21.56 19.16 -5.05
CA TYR A 89 20.90 20.19 -5.85
C TYR A 89 19.39 20.22 -5.58
N VAL A 90 18.74 19.06 -5.57
CA VAL A 90 17.28 18.95 -5.32
C VAL A 90 16.95 19.36 -3.88
N ILE A 91 17.74 18.92 -2.89
CA ILE A 91 17.56 19.29 -1.47
C ILE A 91 17.71 20.80 -1.28
N ASP A 92 18.76 21.41 -1.85
CA ASP A 92 19.01 22.86 -1.74
C ASP A 92 17.86 23.71 -2.33
N LYS A 93 17.11 23.17 -3.27
CA LYS A 93 15.89 23.78 -3.82
C LYS A 93 14.62 23.49 -3.01
N GLY A 94 14.73 22.76 -1.91
CA GLY A 94 13.59 22.36 -1.08
C GLY A 94 12.77 21.21 -1.66
N GLY A 95 13.28 20.51 -2.69
CA GLY A 95 12.64 19.34 -3.29
C GLY A 95 12.90 18.07 -2.48
N LEU A 96 11.98 17.10 -2.59
CA LEU A 96 12.14 15.79 -1.99
C LEU A 96 12.81 14.83 -2.98
N MET A 97 14.00 14.32 -2.63
CA MET A 97 14.74 13.34 -3.45
C MET A 97 14.71 11.95 -2.80
N ILE A 98 14.38 10.93 -3.57
CA ILE A 98 14.46 9.51 -3.20
C ILE A 98 15.46 8.83 -4.15
N PRO A 99 16.77 8.89 -3.85
CA PRO A 99 17.79 8.36 -4.75
C PRO A 99 17.84 6.84 -4.73
N GLY A 100 18.15 6.24 -5.88
CA GLY A 100 18.38 4.81 -6.02
C GLY A 100 19.68 4.39 -5.31
N THR A 101 19.62 3.30 -4.57
CA THR A 101 20.77 2.70 -3.89
C THR A 101 20.74 1.19 -4.06
N SER A 102 21.91 0.56 -4.08
CA SER A 102 22.06 -0.90 -4.17
C SER A 102 23.13 -1.44 -3.21
N THR A 103 23.91 -0.56 -2.57
CA THR A 103 24.96 -0.93 -1.64
C THR A 103 24.84 -0.16 -0.32
N LEU A 104 25.38 -0.73 0.76
CA LEU A 104 25.44 -0.05 2.07
C LEU A 104 26.20 1.27 2.00
N GLY A 105 27.29 1.34 1.22
CA GLY A 105 28.06 2.57 1.09
C GLY A 105 27.26 3.73 0.49
N GLU A 106 26.42 3.47 -0.51
CA GLU A 106 25.50 4.45 -1.08
C GLU A 106 24.43 4.86 -0.05
N MET A 107 23.86 3.89 0.66
CA MET A 107 22.85 4.16 1.71
C MET A 107 23.42 5.02 2.82
N GLU A 108 24.64 4.75 3.29
CA GLU A 108 25.31 5.54 4.33
C GLU A 108 25.65 6.95 3.88
N GLN A 109 26.06 7.13 2.62
CA GLN A 109 26.29 8.47 2.07
C GLN A 109 24.97 9.26 1.98
N ALA A 110 23.90 8.64 1.54
CA ALA A 110 22.58 9.27 1.48
C ALA A 110 22.05 9.66 2.89
N LEU A 111 22.23 8.78 3.89
CA LEU A 111 21.91 9.08 5.28
C LEU A 111 22.67 10.30 5.82
N ARG A 112 23.98 10.43 5.48
CA ARG A 112 24.79 11.61 5.85
C ARG A 112 24.28 12.91 5.24
N MET A 113 23.52 12.84 4.15
CA MET A 113 22.85 13.98 3.53
C MET A 113 21.48 14.28 4.15
N GLY A 114 21.07 13.54 5.19
CA GLY A 114 19.80 13.71 5.89
C GLY A 114 18.61 12.96 5.27
N LEU A 115 18.86 12.05 4.32
CA LEU A 115 17.81 11.27 3.70
C LEU A 115 17.49 10.03 4.54
N GLU A 116 16.22 9.82 4.84
CA GLU A 116 15.74 8.64 5.61
C GLU A 116 15.01 7.62 4.73
N VAL A 117 14.52 8.03 3.55
CA VAL A 117 13.84 7.17 2.59
C VAL A 117 14.66 7.07 1.32
N LEU A 118 15.06 5.85 0.94
CA LEU A 118 15.86 5.59 -0.26
C LEU A 118 15.14 4.63 -1.19
N LYS A 119 15.40 4.74 -2.49
CA LYS A 119 14.97 3.72 -3.45
C LYS A 119 15.96 2.56 -3.40
N PHE A 120 15.46 1.33 -3.30
CA PHE A 120 16.27 0.13 -3.53
C PHE A 120 15.99 -0.40 -4.93
N PHE A 121 17.00 -0.36 -5.80
CA PHE A 121 16.84 -0.68 -7.22
C PHE A 121 18.13 -1.21 -7.86
N PRO A 122 18.03 -2.22 -8.74
CA PRO A 122 16.87 -3.10 -8.97
C PRO A 122 16.73 -4.13 -7.84
N ALA A 123 15.56 -4.13 -7.16
CA ALA A 123 15.39 -4.79 -5.88
C ALA A 123 15.65 -6.30 -5.90
N GLU A 124 14.99 -7.05 -6.78
CA GLU A 124 15.17 -8.51 -6.88
C GLU A 124 16.60 -8.91 -7.29
N ALA A 125 17.17 -8.20 -8.27
CA ALA A 125 18.52 -8.50 -8.74
C ALA A 125 19.61 -8.22 -7.69
N ASN A 126 19.33 -7.31 -6.74
CA ASN A 126 20.26 -6.96 -5.66
C ASN A 126 20.01 -7.76 -4.36
N GLY A 127 19.30 -8.88 -4.42
CA GLY A 127 19.11 -9.80 -3.29
C GLY A 127 17.82 -9.55 -2.48
N GLY A 128 16.93 -8.72 -2.97
CA GLY A 128 15.55 -8.58 -2.46
C GLY A 128 15.46 -8.20 -0.98
N VAL A 129 14.40 -8.64 -0.35
CA VAL A 129 14.13 -8.39 1.08
C VAL A 129 15.20 -8.97 1.98
N GLY A 130 15.83 -10.09 1.57
CA GLY A 130 16.91 -10.71 2.33
C GLY A 130 18.11 -9.78 2.52
N PHE A 131 18.53 -9.09 1.46
CA PHE A 131 19.59 -8.09 1.53
C PHE A 131 19.21 -6.92 2.45
N LEU A 132 18.01 -6.38 2.30
CA LEU A 132 17.55 -5.25 3.10
C LEU A 132 17.45 -5.57 4.59
N LYS A 133 17.02 -6.78 4.97
CA LYS A 133 17.01 -7.23 6.36
C LYS A 133 18.40 -7.21 6.99
N ASN A 134 19.45 -7.54 6.22
CA ASN A 134 20.83 -7.46 6.70
C ASN A 134 21.30 -5.99 6.83
N CYS A 135 20.89 -5.11 5.90
CA CYS A 135 21.18 -3.68 5.97
C CYS A 135 20.49 -2.97 7.14
N ALA A 136 19.31 -3.42 7.53
CA ALA A 136 18.47 -2.82 8.55
C ALA A 136 19.07 -2.88 9.97
N GLY A 137 19.89 -3.88 10.25
CA GLY A 137 20.48 -4.08 11.57
C GLY A 137 21.18 -2.82 12.11
N PRO A 138 22.17 -2.26 11.40
CA PRO A 138 22.85 -1.02 11.78
C PRO A 138 22.01 0.26 11.53
N HIS A 139 21.01 0.22 10.65
CA HIS A 139 20.28 1.40 10.16
C HIS A 139 18.79 1.32 10.46
N LYS A 140 18.40 1.37 11.72
CA LYS A 140 17.00 1.21 12.19
C LYS A 140 16.00 2.25 11.66
N ASN A 141 16.47 3.46 11.36
CA ASN A 141 15.63 4.56 10.88
C ASN A 141 15.52 4.61 9.35
N LEU A 142 16.38 3.85 8.64
CA LEU A 142 16.34 3.83 7.19
C LEU A 142 15.10 3.10 6.68
N LYS A 143 14.46 3.69 5.70
CA LYS A 143 13.28 3.15 5.02
C LYS A 143 13.52 3.04 3.54
N TRP A 144 12.82 2.12 2.89
CA TRP A 144 13.01 1.86 1.47
C TRP A 144 11.72 1.93 0.67
N MET A 145 11.84 2.49 -0.53
CA MET A 145 10.92 2.29 -1.64
C MET A 145 11.58 1.29 -2.60
N CYS A 146 11.00 0.09 -2.72
CA CYS A 146 11.58 -0.98 -3.52
C CYS A 146 10.96 -1.06 -4.91
N THR A 147 11.80 -1.11 -5.95
CA THR A 147 11.36 -1.28 -7.35
C THR A 147 12.32 -2.18 -8.12
N GLY A 148 11.81 -2.80 -9.21
CA GLY A 148 12.61 -3.72 -10.03
C GLY A 148 12.42 -5.18 -9.63
N GLY A 149 11.59 -5.89 -10.40
CA GLY A 149 11.21 -7.29 -10.16
C GLY A 149 10.04 -7.48 -9.19
N ILE A 150 9.41 -6.40 -8.73
CA ILE A 150 8.21 -6.49 -7.88
C ILE A 150 7.00 -6.87 -8.73
N SER A 151 6.15 -7.73 -8.19
CA SER A 151 4.93 -8.25 -8.81
C SER A 151 3.92 -8.67 -7.74
N ALA A 152 2.72 -9.07 -8.16
CA ALA A 152 1.71 -9.61 -7.25
C ALA A 152 2.21 -10.85 -6.43
N LYS A 153 3.25 -11.55 -6.91
CA LYS A 153 3.76 -12.76 -6.25
C LYS A 153 4.63 -12.46 -5.03
N ASN A 154 5.35 -11.34 -5.03
CA ASN A 154 6.33 -11.00 -3.98
C ASN A 154 6.03 -9.67 -3.25
N VAL A 155 5.02 -8.92 -3.67
CA VAL A 155 4.67 -7.62 -3.05
C VAL A 155 4.50 -7.71 -1.53
N ASN A 156 3.86 -8.77 -1.03
CA ASN A 156 3.61 -8.94 0.41
C ASN A 156 4.85 -9.35 1.19
N GLU A 157 5.83 -10.00 0.57
CA GLU A 157 7.12 -10.25 1.20
C GLU A 157 7.86 -8.94 1.48
N TYR A 158 7.86 -8.03 0.51
CA TYR A 158 8.43 -6.70 0.69
C TYR A 158 7.67 -5.89 1.73
N LEU A 159 6.37 -5.71 1.56
CA LEU A 159 5.55 -4.87 2.45
C LEU A 159 5.37 -5.45 3.85
N GLY A 160 5.67 -6.72 4.06
CA GLY A 160 5.74 -7.35 5.37
C GLY A 160 7.00 -6.97 6.17
N PHE A 161 8.00 -6.35 5.55
CA PHE A 161 9.15 -5.82 6.25
C PHE A 161 8.93 -4.35 6.60
N ASN A 162 8.87 -4.03 7.89
CA ASN A 162 8.42 -2.74 8.44
C ASN A 162 9.22 -1.50 7.98
N GLN A 163 10.45 -1.68 7.50
CA GLN A 163 11.26 -0.59 6.94
C GLN A 163 11.01 -0.37 5.44
N ILE A 164 10.19 -1.18 4.79
CA ILE A 164 9.74 -0.92 3.42
C ILE A 164 8.42 -0.17 3.45
N THR A 165 8.46 1.11 3.09
CA THR A 165 7.30 2.01 3.10
C THR A 165 6.47 1.90 1.84
N ALA A 166 7.12 1.67 0.70
CA ALA A 166 6.45 1.58 -0.59
C ALA A 166 7.13 0.56 -1.50
N VAL A 167 6.37 0.07 -2.46
CA VAL A 167 6.87 -0.73 -3.57
C VAL A 167 6.33 -0.18 -4.88
N GLY A 168 7.11 -0.29 -5.94
CA GLY A 168 6.70 0.11 -7.28
C GLY A 168 6.90 -1.02 -8.29
N GLY A 169 6.00 -1.09 -9.25
CA GLY A 169 6.06 -2.07 -10.33
C GLY A 169 5.18 -1.69 -11.51
N THR A 170 5.31 -2.42 -12.57
CA THR A 170 4.58 -2.18 -13.83
C THR A 170 3.74 -3.39 -14.26
N TRP A 171 3.53 -4.37 -13.38
CA TRP A 171 2.76 -5.57 -13.74
C TRP A 171 1.29 -5.29 -14.02
N MET A 172 0.73 -4.18 -13.50
CA MET A 172 -0.63 -3.72 -13.76
C MET A 172 -0.85 -3.24 -15.20
N PHE A 173 0.23 -2.98 -15.94
CA PHE A 173 0.18 -2.51 -17.32
C PHE A 173 0.42 -3.63 -18.34
N LYS A 174 0.48 -4.88 -17.89
CA LYS A 174 0.70 -6.05 -18.73
C LYS A 174 -0.47 -7.02 -18.67
N GLY A 175 -1.02 -7.36 -19.84
CA GLY A 175 -2.02 -8.41 -19.98
C GLY A 175 -1.45 -9.79 -19.62
N LYS A 176 -2.32 -10.74 -19.36
CA LYS A 176 -1.94 -12.14 -19.06
C LYS A 176 -1.18 -12.81 -20.21
N ASP A 177 -1.41 -12.35 -21.43
CA ASP A 177 -0.73 -12.77 -22.67
C ASP A 177 0.61 -12.03 -22.90
N GLY A 178 1.00 -11.12 -21.99
CA GLY A 178 2.18 -10.29 -22.11
C GLY A 178 1.99 -9.01 -22.92
N SER A 179 0.77 -8.72 -23.40
CA SER A 179 0.45 -7.49 -24.12
C SER A 179 0.71 -6.26 -23.26
N ASP A 180 1.05 -5.15 -23.92
CA ASP A 180 1.18 -3.85 -23.30
C ASP A 180 -0.20 -3.17 -23.31
N LEU A 181 -0.85 -3.14 -22.13
CA LEU A 181 -2.21 -2.64 -21.97
C LEU A 181 -2.32 -1.13 -22.22
N ILE A 182 -1.24 -0.38 -22.05
CA ILE A 182 -1.22 1.06 -22.37
C ILE A 182 -1.29 1.24 -23.87
N LYS A 183 -0.48 0.48 -24.65
CA LYS A 183 -0.48 0.56 -26.12
C LYS A 183 -1.79 0.09 -26.75
N THR A 184 -2.50 -0.81 -26.09
CA THR A 184 -3.79 -1.31 -26.54
C THR A 184 -4.97 -0.52 -25.96
N GLU A 185 -4.69 0.53 -25.17
CA GLU A 185 -5.70 1.40 -24.54
C GLU A 185 -6.75 0.60 -23.71
N ASN A 186 -6.32 -0.51 -23.12
CA ASN A 186 -7.22 -1.38 -22.32
C ASN A 186 -7.30 -0.87 -20.86
N TRP A 187 -7.97 0.26 -20.69
CA TRP A 187 -8.10 0.97 -19.42
C TRP A 187 -8.87 0.16 -18.35
N ASP A 188 -9.89 -0.58 -18.75
CA ASP A 188 -10.67 -1.42 -17.85
C ASP A 188 -9.82 -2.51 -17.21
N GLU A 189 -8.96 -3.15 -18.02
CA GLU A 189 -8.06 -4.19 -17.49
C GLU A 189 -6.98 -3.58 -16.60
N ILE A 190 -6.44 -2.41 -16.91
CA ILE A 190 -5.50 -1.68 -16.03
C ILE A 190 -6.19 -1.36 -14.69
N THR A 191 -7.40 -0.82 -14.72
CA THR A 191 -8.20 -0.53 -13.51
C THR A 191 -8.39 -1.79 -12.66
N ARG A 192 -8.77 -2.90 -13.30
CA ARG A 192 -8.95 -4.19 -12.63
C ARG A 192 -7.65 -4.68 -11.97
N LEU A 193 -6.53 -4.62 -12.69
CA LEU A 193 -5.22 -5.06 -12.20
C LEU A 193 -4.69 -4.17 -11.07
N CYS A 194 -4.94 -2.85 -11.11
CA CYS A 194 -4.61 -1.95 -10.02
C CYS A 194 -5.40 -2.30 -8.74
N ARG A 195 -6.71 -2.55 -8.84
CA ARG A 195 -7.54 -3.02 -7.72
C ARG A 195 -7.04 -4.36 -7.17
N GLU A 196 -6.70 -5.30 -8.06
CA GLU A 196 -6.14 -6.59 -7.66
C GLU A 196 -4.79 -6.44 -6.93
N ALA A 197 -3.93 -5.52 -7.37
CA ALA A 197 -2.66 -5.23 -6.71
C ALA A 197 -2.87 -4.72 -5.28
N VAL A 198 -3.82 -3.81 -5.07
CA VAL A 198 -4.17 -3.31 -3.73
C VAL A 198 -4.82 -4.38 -2.87
N ASN A 199 -5.77 -5.15 -3.42
CA ASN A 199 -6.38 -6.26 -2.69
C ASN A 199 -5.34 -7.30 -2.27
N THR A 200 -4.34 -7.57 -3.12
CA THR A 200 -3.21 -8.43 -2.80
C THR A 200 -2.36 -7.85 -1.67
N MET A 201 -2.06 -6.56 -1.72
CA MET A 201 -1.32 -5.85 -0.67
C MET A 201 -2.07 -5.89 0.67
N LEU A 202 -3.36 -5.60 0.67
CA LEU A 202 -4.19 -5.58 1.88
C LEU A 202 -4.50 -6.98 2.39
N GLY A 203 -4.64 -7.95 1.49
CA GLY A 203 -4.84 -9.35 1.80
C GLY A 203 -6.04 -9.61 2.69
N PHE A 204 -7.18 -9.00 2.41
CA PHE A 204 -8.38 -9.19 3.21
C PHE A 204 -8.84 -10.65 3.25
N GLU A 205 -9.18 -11.12 4.45
CA GLU A 205 -9.76 -12.44 4.68
C GLU A 205 -10.69 -12.43 5.91
N VAL A 206 -11.69 -13.29 5.94
CA VAL A 206 -12.47 -13.49 7.17
C VAL A 206 -11.61 -14.24 8.18
N ARG A 207 -11.37 -13.62 9.35
CA ARG A 207 -10.56 -14.21 10.43
C ARG A 207 -11.41 -15.00 11.40
N HIS A 208 -12.51 -14.42 11.87
CA HIS A 208 -13.47 -15.09 12.73
C HIS A 208 -14.84 -14.41 12.67
N VAL A 209 -15.83 -15.16 13.11
CA VAL A 209 -17.16 -14.66 13.44
C VAL A 209 -17.28 -14.72 14.93
N GLY A 210 -17.59 -13.57 15.55
CA GLY A 210 -17.86 -13.46 16.98
C GLY A 210 -19.35 -13.45 17.24
N MET A 211 -19.84 -14.40 18.04
CA MET A 211 -21.22 -14.48 18.45
C MET A 211 -21.39 -13.86 19.84
N ASN A 212 -22.42 -13.07 20.05
CA ASN A 212 -22.76 -12.51 21.35
C ASN A 212 -23.56 -13.55 22.15
N CYS A 213 -22.97 -14.03 23.24
CA CYS A 213 -23.67 -14.87 24.22
C CYS A 213 -24.15 -13.99 25.38
N ALA A 214 -25.18 -14.44 26.09
CA ALA A 214 -25.72 -13.70 27.22
C ALA A 214 -24.84 -13.82 28.48
N THR A 215 -24.17 -14.97 28.63
CA THR A 215 -23.30 -15.27 29.79
C THR A 215 -22.02 -15.95 29.36
N ARG A 216 -21.06 -15.99 30.29
CA ARG A 216 -19.80 -16.71 30.14
C ARG A 216 -20.01 -18.21 29.97
N GLU A 217 -20.97 -18.77 30.74
CA GLU A 217 -21.30 -20.17 30.69
C GLU A 217 -21.83 -20.56 29.31
N GLU A 218 -22.78 -19.78 28.78
CA GLU A 218 -23.31 -19.99 27.44
C GLU A 218 -22.21 -19.91 26.37
N ALA A 219 -21.29 -18.96 26.48
CA ALA A 219 -20.18 -18.80 25.57
C ALA A 219 -19.26 -20.05 25.61
N ALA A 220 -18.93 -20.53 26.82
CA ALA A 220 -18.11 -21.72 26.98
C ALA A 220 -18.80 -22.98 26.42
N GLU A 221 -20.08 -23.18 26.74
CA GLU A 221 -20.87 -24.32 26.23
C GLU A 221 -20.95 -24.28 24.70
N THR A 222 -21.23 -23.11 24.11
CA THR A 222 -21.31 -22.93 22.67
C THR A 222 -19.97 -23.23 21.98
N ALA A 223 -18.87 -22.67 22.49
CA ALA A 223 -17.54 -22.93 21.92
C ALA A 223 -17.13 -24.39 22.04
N GLN A 224 -17.43 -25.05 23.19
CA GLN A 224 -17.17 -26.48 23.38
C GLN A 224 -18.03 -27.35 22.45
N LEU A 225 -19.29 -26.95 22.20
CA LEU A 225 -20.16 -27.68 21.27
C LEU A 225 -19.61 -27.64 19.83
N PHE A 226 -19.17 -26.48 19.35
CA PHE A 226 -18.46 -26.37 18.06
C PHE A 226 -17.20 -27.25 18.02
N SER A 227 -16.43 -27.23 19.11
CA SER A 227 -15.23 -28.05 19.22
C SER A 227 -15.53 -29.54 19.16
N LYS A 228 -16.57 -29.96 19.83
CA LYS A 228 -17.03 -31.36 19.84
C LYS A 228 -17.58 -31.81 18.49
N MET A 229 -18.38 -30.97 17.82
CA MET A 229 -19.01 -31.31 16.53
C MET A 229 -18.02 -31.35 15.37
N PHE A 230 -17.09 -30.40 15.33
CA PHE A 230 -16.22 -30.16 14.18
C PHE A 230 -14.75 -30.50 14.43
N GLY A 231 -14.38 -30.91 15.65
CA GLY A 231 -13.00 -31.25 16.01
C GLY A 231 -12.08 -30.05 16.12
N PHE A 232 -12.62 -28.83 16.26
CA PHE A 232 -11.83 -27.63 16.45
C PHE A 232 -11.24 -27.57 17.86
N PRO A 233 -10.01 -27.06 18.07
CA PRO A 233 -9.45 -26.91 19.40
C PRO A 233 -10.22 -25.85 20.20
N TYR A 234 -10.70 -26.21 21.39
CA TYR A 234 -11.28 -25.27 22.35
C TYR A 234 -10.20 -24.45 23.05
N LYS A 235 -10.39 -23.14 23.12
CA LYS A 235 -9.48 -22.22 23.80
C LYS A 235 -10.27 -21.21 24.64
N PRO A 236 -10.30 -21.38 25.97
CA PRO A 236 -10.91 -20.40 26.86
C PRO A 236 -10.10 -19.11 26.90
N GLY A 237 -10.78 -17.97 27.01
CA GLY A 237 -10.19 -16.65 27.11
C GLY A 237 -10.78 -15.83 28.27
N ASN A 238 -10.35 -14.57 28.36
CA ASN A 238 -10.80 -13.68 29.44
C ASN A 238 -12.14 -13.00 29.15
N SER A 239 -12.42 -12.70 27.89
CA SER A 239 -13.61 -11.96 27.43
C SER A 239 -14.44 -12.72 26.41
N SER A 240 -13.92 -13.84 25.91
CA SER A 240 -14.53 -14.73 24.93
C SER A 240 -13.86 -16.08 24.93
N ASP A 241 -14.55 -17.11 24.49
CA ASP A 241 -14.02 -18.44 24.26
C ASP A 241 -13.97 -18.72 22.76
N PHE A 242 -12.96 -19.45 22.31
CA PHE A 242 -12.78 -19.80 20.91
C PHE A 242 -12.97 -21.29 20.65
N SER A 243 -13.55 -21.59 19.49
CA SER A 243 -13.48 -22.90 18.86
C SER A 243 -12.72 -22.75 17.53
N GLY A 244 -11.52 -23.32 17.47
CA GLY A 244 -10.57 -23.05 16.41
C GLY A 244 -10.13 -21.58 16.40
N ILE A 245 -9.84 -21.08 15.20
CA ILE A 245 -9.47 -19.66 14.99
C ILE A 245 -10.65 -18.84 14.45
N GLY A 246 -11.71 -19.51 14.00
CA GLY A 246 -12.79 -18.90 13.22
C GLY A 246 -14.08 -18.64 13.99
N ILE A 247 -14.28 -19.23 15.16
CA ILE A 247 -15.48 -19.06 15.98
C ILE A 247 -15.08 -18.45 17.34
N GLU A 248 -15.57 -17.27 17.60
CA GLU A 248 -15.44 -16.57 18.88
C GLU A 248 -16.81 -16.50 19.55
N CYS A 249 -16.91 -16.91 20.80
CA CYS A 249 -18.10 -16.79 21.64
C CYS A 249 -17.83 -15.73 22.70
N ASN A 250 -18.39 -14.54 22.56
CA ASN A 250 -18.23 -13.45 23.53
C ASN A 250 -18.95 -13.79 24.83
N HIS A 251 -18.30 -13.59 26.00
CA HIS A 251 -18.89 -13.84 27.31
C HIS A 251 -20.12 -12.98 27.59
N TYR A 252 -20.19 -11.81 26.95
CA TYR A 252 -21.30 -10.86 27.06
C TYR A 252 -21.50 -10.15 25.71
N PRO A 253 -22.69 -9.64 25.43
CA PRO A 253 -22.95 -8.86 24.23
C PRO A 253 -21.98 -7.69 24.07
N LYS A 254 -21.39 -7.59 22.88
CA LYS A 254 -20.54 -6.47 22.43
C LYS A 254 -21.21 -5.76 21.26
N LEU A 255 -20.41 -5.05 20.45
CA LEU A 255 -20.91 -4.41 19.23
C LEU A 255 -21.56 -5.41 18.28
N GLY A 256 -22.58 -4.91 17.55
CA GLY A 256 -23.43 -5.71 16.69
C GLY A 256 -24.49 -6.50 17.45
N LYS A 257 -25.74 -6.45 16.98
CA LYS A 257 -26.86 -7.17 17.62
C LYS A 257 -26.62 -8.67 17.70
N LEU A 258 -26.03 -9.24 16.66
CA LEU A 258 -25.76 -10.68 16.55
C LEU A 258 -24.29 -11.03 16.91
N GLY A 259 -23.42 -10.04 16.93
CA GLY A 259 -22.00 -10.18 17.15
C GLY A 259 -21.19 -9.44 16.12
N HIS A 260 -20.00 -9.97 15.75
CA HIS A 260 -19.12 -9.29 14.81
C HIS A 260 -18.45 -10.22 13.80
N ILE A 261 -17.98 -9.61 12.71
CA ILE A 261 -17.14 -10.27 11.70
C ILE A 261 -15.78 -9.60 11.71
N ALA A 262 -14.74 -10.37 11.96
CA ALA A 262 -13.36 -9.90 11.90
C ALA A 262 -12.79 -10.09 10.50
N ILE A 263 -12.34 -9.01 9.90
CA ILE A 263 -11.63 -9.01 8.62
C ILE A 263 -10.14 -8.82 8.89
N GLY A 264 -9.37 -9.86 8.64
CA GLY A 264 -7.91 -9.83 8.71
C GLY A 264 -7.32 -9.04 7.54
N THR A 265 -6.29 -8.27 7.83
CA THR A 265 -5.53 -7.54 6.81
C THR A 265 -4.04 -7.59 7.10
N ASN A 266 -3.21 -7.48 6.05
CA ASN A 266 -1.76 -7.40 6.17
C ASN A 266 -1.28 -6.08 6.83
N SER A 267 -2.10 -5.02 6.76
CA SER A 267 -1.84 -3.74 7.44
C SER A 267 -3.15 -3.03 7.71
N VAL A 268 -3.49 -2.91 9.00
CA VAL A 268 -4.70 -2.20 9.42
C VAL A 268 -4.64 -0.73 9.01
N GLU A 269 -3.49 -0.07 9.12
CA GLU A 269 -3.33 1.34 8.75
C GLU A 269 -3.57 1.58 7.26
N ARG A 270 -2.97 0.74 6.39
CA ARG A 270 -3.21 0.82 4.94
C ARG A 270 -4.66 0.50 4.58
N ALA A 271 -5.27 -0.46 5.29
CA ALA A 271 -6.66 -0.82 5.07
C ALA A 271 -7.61 0.31 5.49
N ILE A 272 -7.37 0.96 6.63
CA ILE A 272 -8.11 2.15 7.06
C ILE A 272 -8.04 3.22 5.96
N TYR A 273 -6.84 3.62 5.57
CA TYR A 273 -6.65 4.64 4.54
C TYR A 273 -7.43 4.33 3.26
N GLN A 274 -7.32 3.08 2.78
CA GLN A 274 -8.00 2.63 1.56
C GLN A 274 -9.52 2.68 1.70
N LEU A 275 -10.06 2.22 2.82
CA LEU A 275 -11.50 2.16 3.04
C LEU A 275 -12.09 3.54 3.31
N GLU A 276 -11.37 4.44 4.00
CA GLU A 276 -11.77 5.84 4.18
C GLU A 276 -11.85 6.58 2.83
N ALA A 277 -10.89 6.33 1.93
CA ALA A 277 -10.94 6.85 0.57
C ALA A 277 -12.17 6.36 -0.23
N MET A 278 -12.76 5.23 0.17
CA MET A 278 -14.01 4.70 -0.37
C MET A 278 -15.26 5.20 0.37
N GLY A 279 -15.10 6.07 1.38
CA GLY A 279 -16.20 6.62 2.19
C GLY A 279 -16.61 5.76 3.40
N VAL A 280 -15.83 4.74 3.75
CA VAL A 280 -16.07 3.93 4.95
C VAL A 280 -15.64 4.72 6.20
N GLU A 281 -16.47 4.75 7.21
CA GLU A 281 -16.16 5.41 8.48
C GLU A 281 -15.77 4.40 9.56
N PHE A 282 -14.78 4.77 10.39
CA PHE A 282 -14.28 3.96 11.50
C PHE A 282 -14.63 4.58 12.86
N ASN A 283 -14.78 3.72 13.86
CA ASN A 283 -14.98 4.13 15.24
C ASN A 283 -13.60 4.26 15.92
N TYR A 284 -13.11 5.48 16.04
CA TYR A 284 -11.82 5.78 16.67
C TYR A 284 -11.92 5.96 18.19
N ASP A 285 -13.13 6.11 18.72
CA ASP A 285 -13.37 6.45 20.12
C ASP A 285 -13.47 5.21 21.00
N GLU A 286 -14.03 4.12 20.46
CA GLU A 286 -14.32 2.91 21.21
C GLU A 286 -13.79 1.65 20.52
N TYR A 287 -13.38 0.65 21.32
CA TYR A 287 -12.97 -0.68 20.87
C TYR A 287 -11.78 -0.68 19.89
N VAL A 288 -10.91 0.34 19.95
CA VAL A 288 -9.66 0.37 19.21
C VAL A 288 -8.58 -0.40 19.93
N ALA A 289 -8.11 -1.48 19.35
CA ALA A 289 -6.93 -2.17 19.88
C ALA A 289 -5.65 -1.59 19.27
N ARG A 290 -4.72 -1.22 20.15
CA ARG A 290 -3.42 -0.63 19.78
C ARG A 290 -2.27 -1.55 20.16
N ASP A 291 -1.14 -1.40 19.49
CA ASP A 291 0.07 -2.14 19.84
C ASP A 291 0.58 -1.72 21.23
N LYS A 292 0.94 -2.70 22.06
CA LYS A 292 1.38 -2.45 23.44
C LYS A 292 2.72 -1.70 23.52
N LYS A 293 3.58 -1.84 22.51
CA LYS A 293 4.91 -1.22 22.49
C LYS A 293 4.91 0.11 21.74
N ASN A 294 3.99 0.27 20.78
CA ASN A 294 3.81 1.49 20.02
C ASN A 294 2.30 1.83 19.93
N PRO A 295 1.76 2.62 20.87
CA PRO A 295 0.33 2.95 20.92
C PRO A 295 -0.21 3.71 19.70
N ASP A 296 0.66 4.25 18.86
CA ASP A 296 0.25 4.91 17.61
C ASP A 296 -0.19 3.88 16.56
N VAL A 297 0.23 2.62 16.69
CA VAL A 297 -0.11 1.54 15.75
C VAL A 297 -1.44 0.89 16.13
N ILE A 298 -2.43 0.99 15.23
CA ILE A 298 -3.74 0.33 15.38
C ILE A 298 -3.63 -1.15 14.96
N LYS A 299 -4.06 -2.05 15.83
CA LYS A 299 -4.10 -3.49 15.60
C LYS A 299 -5.49 -4.03 15.26
N ALA A 300 -6.53 -3.36 15.76
CA ALA A 300 -7.90 -3.63 15.36
C ALA A 300 -8.76 -2.38 15.53
N ILE A 301 -9.76 -2.23 14.67
CA ILE A 301 -10.68 -1.10 14.68
C ILE A 301 -12.00 -1.50 14.03
N TYR A 302 -13.12 -1.05 14.61
CA TYR A 302 -14.46 -1.29 14.08
C TYR A 302 -14.86 -0.23 13.05
N LEU A 303 -15.62 -0.67 12.04
CA LEU A 303 -16.40 0.23 11.21
C LEU A 303 -17.54 0.81 12.03
N LYS A 304 -18.01 2.02 11.70
CA LYS A 304 -19.19 2.61 12.33
C LYS A 304 -20.48 1.91 11.88
N GLU A 305 -20.53 1.46 10.64
CA GLU A 305 -21.70 0.80 10.05
C GLU A 305 -21.77 -0.68 10.47
N GLU A 306 -22.97 -1.14 10.78
CA GLU A 306 -23.29 -2.55 10.99
C GLU A 306 -23.93 -3.15 9.74
N PHE A 307 -23.64 -4.42 9.48
CA PHE A 307 -24.17 -5.16 8.33
C PHE A 307 -25.06 -6.31 8.81
N SER A 308 -26.38 -6.18 8.57
CA SER A 308 -27.38 -7.20 8.94
C SER A 308 -27.30 -7.61 10.44
N GLY A 309 -26.99 -6.65 11.31
CA GLY A 309 -26.86 -6.90 12.75
C GLY A 309 -25.51 -7.41 13.21
N PHE A 310 -24.53 -7.46 12.33
CA PHE A 310 -23.12 -7.72 12.67
C PHE A 310 -22.31 -6.43 12.61
N ALA A 311 -21.55 -6.15 13.66
CA ALA A 311 -20.46 -5.19 13.59
C ALA A 311 -19.30 -5.79 12.77
N VAL A 312 -18.55 -4.96 12.06
CA VAL A 312 -17.38 -5.41 11.30
C VAL A 312 -16.14 -4.69 11.81
N HIS A 313 -15.05 -5.43 11.99
CA HIS A 313 -13.79 -4.81 12.36
C HIS A 313 -12.62 -5.34 11.54
N LEU A 314 -11.61 -4.47 11.35
CA LEU A 314 -10.31 -4.87 10.84
C LEU A 314 -9.46 -5.43 11.98
N VAL A 315 -8.61 -6.41 11.67
CA VAL A 315 -7.62 -6.95 12.60
C VAL A 315 -6.32 -7.25 11.88
N GLN A 316 -5.19 -6.90 12.51
CA GLN A 316 -3.85 -7.21 11.99
C GLN A 316 -3.62 -8.72 11.97
N LYS A 317 -3.14 -9.24 10.83
CA LYS A 317 -2.70 -10.65 10.71
C LYS A 317 -1.43 -10.94 11.47
#